data_e551850e1dee74d1d42a443983dcb6b8
#
_entry.id   e551850e1dee74d1d42a443983dcb6b8
#
_cell.length_a   1.000
_cell.length_b   1.000
_cell.length_c   1.000
_cell.angle_alpha   90.00
_cell.angle_beta   90.00
_cell.angle_gamma   90.00
#
_symmetry.space_group_name_H-M   'P 1'
#
loop_
_entity.id
_entity.type
_entity.pdbx_description
1 polymer ?
#
loop_
_entity_poly.entity_id
_entity_poly.type
_entity_poly.pdbx_seq_one_letter_code
_entity_poly.pdbx_strand_id
1 'polypeptide(L)'
;MDKGFPQKKVLSLVLCVAVMLSVMVMGAGAAFSDQDKIENTEAVDMCAALDIIDGFEDGSYHPERNIERGEAVKMISAMLNGGRDSVQETSTSSYTDVLNTADAWANKYIEYCTAQGIVSGVGGNRFAPASSVTGTQLAKMLLVSLGYNAVTEGYQDSDAWTVNVNTDAVNAGLYKELEDVDMSAALTRDDAAQMFWNALQAKTVKYLTDSTGAIEWGKTLLEKVYNAYTVEGILTAIDYNVDTEEYTYTVDGKEYTTTQDFSALFAMNVTVLAKDDEALLVRINKGGVVVSANIGDISDMGDKNDHFNTIEVNGETYRLDNTAKDWDTFWSIACGYNQYGEQGFWGFPGAGARH
;
A
#
# COMPACT_ATOMS: atom_id res chain seq x y z
N MET A 1 -46.63 -17.96 -35.38
CA MET A 1 -45.52 -17.04 -35.65
C MET A 1 -44.96 -16.61 -34.32
N ASP A 2 -44.00 -17.35 -33.86
CA ASP A 2 -43.34 -17.14 -32.55
C ASP A 2 -42.07 -16.35 -32.80
N LYS A 3 -41.99 -15.13 -32.25
CA LYS A 3 -40.80 -14.27 -32.34
C LYS A 3 -39.99 -14.45 -31.08
N GLY A 4 -39.10 -15.44 -31.11
CA GLY A 4 -38.10 -15.63 -30.04
C GLY A 4 -37.21 -14.39 -29.91
N PHE A 5 -37.21 -13.80 -28.74
CA PHE A 5 -36.26 -12.76 -28.34
C PHE A 5 -34.81 -13.32 -28.26
N PRO A 6 -33.80 -12.58 -28.70
CA PRO A 6 -32.44 -13.08 -28.71
C PRO A 6 -31.83 -13.06 -27.30
N GLN A 7 -31.94 -14.18 -26.61
CA GLN A 7 -31.37 -14.38 -25.27
C GLN A 7 -29.83 -14.17 -25.20
N LYS A 8 -29.14 -14.23 -26.34
CA LYS A 8 -27.67 -14.10 -26.39
C LYS A 8 -27.14 -12.69 -26.10
N LYS A 9 -27.94 -11.64 -26.35
CA LYS A 9 -27.51 -10.25 -26.10
C LYS A 9 -27.68 -9.82 -24.65
N VAL A 10 -28.62 -10.41 -23.93
CA VAL A 10 -28.88 -10.10 -22.50
C VAL A 10 -27.81 -10.77 -21.63
N LEU A 11 -27.36 -11.98 -21.99
CA LEU A 11 -26.33 -12.71 -21.28
C LEU A 11 -24.95 -11.99 -21.37
N SER A 12 -24.64 -11.40 -22.53
CA SER A 12 -23.42 -10.63 -22.74
C SER A 12 -23.39 -9.35 -21.90
N LEU A 13 -24.52 -8.66 -21.78
CA LEU A 13 -24.60 -7.42 -20.97
C LEU A 13 -24.48 -7.69 -19.47
N VAL A 14 -25.08 -8.77 -18.97
CA VAL A 14 -24.97 -9.18 -17.55
C VAL A 14 -23.56 -9.65 -17.22
N LEU A 15 -22.87 -10.32 -18.16
CA LEU A 15 -21.48 -10.74 -17.98
C LEU A 15 -20.51 -9.54 -17.96
N CYS A 16 -20.71 -8.56 -18.83
CA CYS A 16 -19.90 -7.33 -18.82
C CYS A 16 -20.10 -6.49 -17.56
N VAL A 17 -21.31 -6.42 -17.00
CA VAL A 17 -21.57 -5.70 -15.74
C VAL A 17 -21.00 -6.48 -14.55
N ALA A 18 -21.03 -7.81 -14.56
CA ALA A 18 -20.41 -8.63 -13.54
C ALA A 18 -18.86 -8.52 -13.57
N VAL A 19 -18.25 -8.41 -14.76
CA VAL A 19 -16.79 -8.22 -14.90
C VAL A 19 -16.37 -6.80 -14.51
N MET A 20 -17.17 -5.77 -14.79
CA MET A 20 -16.86 -4.42 -14.33
C MET A 20 -17.01 -4.25 -12.81
N LEU A 21 -17.84 -5.06 -12.14
CA LEU A 21 -17.95 -5.10 -10.69
C LEU A 21 -16.86 -5.96 -10.01
N SER A 22 -16.17 -6.84 -10.77
CA SER A 22 -15.10 -7.70 -10.24
C SER A 22 -13.69 -7.13 -10.39
N VAL A 23 -13.52 -5.98 -11.04
CA VAL A 23 -12.22 -5.29 -11.17
C VAL A 23 -11.94 -4.34 -9.99
N MET A 24 -12.81 -4.30 -8.97
CA MET A 24 -12.34 -3.92 -7.64
C MET A 24 -11.51 -5.10 -7.11
N VAL A 25 -10.24 -5.12 -7.46
CA VAL A 25 -9.26 -5.97 -6.79
C VAL A 25 -9.25 -5.53 -5.34
N MET A 26 -10.09 -6.19 -4.56
CA MET A 26 -10.10 -6.05 -3.12
C MET A 26 -8.82 -6.74 -2.64
N GLY A 27 -7.75 -5.96 -2.52
CA GLY A 27 -6.69 -6.34 -1.60
C GLY A 27 -7.31 -6.61 -0.22
N ALA A 28 -6.63 -7.33 0.65
CA ALA A 28 -7.09 -7.62 2.02
C ALA A 28 -7.34 -6.38 2.88
N GLY A 29 -7.02 -5.22 2.40
CA GLY A 29 -7.49 -3.95 2.94
C GLY A 29 -8.98 -3.80 2.62
N ALA A 30 -9.80 -3.48 3.61
CA ALA A 30 -11.19 -3.15 3.41
C ALA A 30 -11.31 -2.09 2.31
N ALA A 31 -12.02 -2.40 1.21
CA ALA A 31 -12.27 -1.41 0.18
C ALA A 31 -13.10 -0.29 0.83
N PHE A 32 -12.52 0.89 0.92
CA PHE A 32 -13.21 2.05 1.47
C PHE A 32 -14.27 2.54 0.47
N SER A 33 -15.39 3.03 0.99
CA SER A 33 -16.52 3.50 0.16
C SER A 33 -16.14 4.70 -0.73
N ASP A 34 -15.05 5.38 -0.41
CA ASP A 34 -14.46 6.53 -1.11
C ASP A 34 -13.08 6.21 -1.70
N GLN A 35 -12.84 4.94 -2.06
CA GLN A 35 -11.58 4.45 -2.63
C GLN A 35 -11.15 5.22 -3.88
N ASP A 36 -12.11 5.68 -4.69
CA ASP A 36 -11.90 6.48 -5.90
C ASP A 36 -11.28 7.86 -5.65
N LYS A 37 -11.28 8.34 -4.40
CA LYS A 37 -10.69 9.61 -3.99
C LYS A 37 -9.30 9.46 -3.37
N ILE A 38 -8.85 8.23 -3.14
CA ILE A 38 -7.54 7.95 -2.57
C ILE A 38 -6.50 8.08 -3.68
N GLU A 39 -5.59 9.03 -3.57
CA GLU A 39 -4.49 9.24 -4.53
C GLU A 39 -3.31 8.31 -4.21
N ASN A 40 -2.97 8.16 -2.92
CA ASN A 40 -1.89 7.30 -2.43
C ASN A 40 -2.38 5.86 -2.15
N THR A 41 -3.07 5.25 -3.13
CA THR A 41 -3.76 3.96 -2.97
C THR A 41 -2.83 2.86 -2.46
N GLU A 42 -1.57 2.83 -2.94
CA GLU A 42 -0.60 1.83 -2.48
C GLU A 42 -0.33 1.96 -0.98
N ALA A 43 -0.02 3.15 -0.54
CA ALA A 43 0.31 3.40 0.86
C ALA A 43 -0.87 3.08 1.78
N VAL A 44 -2.09 3.46 1.37
CA VAL A 44 -3.31 3.18 2.13
C VAL A 44 -3.57 1.68 2.23
N ASP A 45 -3.49 0.95 1.09
CA ASP A 45 -3.71 -0.50 1.05
C ASP A 45 -2.66 -1.25 1.89
N MET A 46 -1.37 -0.91 1.75
CA MET A 46 -0.28 -1.54 2.50
C MET A 46 -0.40 -1.28 4.01
N CYS A 47 -0.69 -0.04 4.40
CA CYS A 47 -0.88 0.31 5.81
C CYS A 47 -2.16 -0.32 6.40
N ALA A 48 -3.22 -0.49 5.61
CA ALA A 48 -4.43 -1.19 6.02
C ALA A 48 -4.17 -2.70 6.21
N ALA A 49 -3.46 -3.34 5.27
CA ALA A 49 -3.06 -4.74 5.38
C ALA A 49 -2.17 -5.04 6.61
N LEU A 50 -1.45 -4.03 7.11
CA LEU A 50 -0.62 -4.10 8.31
C LEU A 50 -1.34 -3.64 9.58
N ASP A 51 -2.65 -3.42 9.53
CA ASP A 51 -3.45 -2.95 10.67
C ASP A 51 -3.00 -1.58 11.26
N ILE A 52 -2.42 -0.71 10.43
CA ILE A 52 -2.00 0.65 10.83
C ILE A 52 -3.12 1.65 10.58
N ILE A 53 -3.86 1.47 9.48
CA ILE A 53 -4.94 2.34 9.02
C ILE A 53 -6.30 1.66 9.20
N ASP A 54 -7.26 2.44 9.70
CA ASP A 54 -8.68 2.12 9.75
C ASP A 54 -9.52 3.07 8.91
N GLY A 55 -10.66 2.57 8.42
CA GLY A 55 -11.76 3.40 7.97
C GLY A 55 -12.62 3.91 9.13
N PHE A 56 -13.63 4.68 8.77
CA PHE A 56 -14.65 5.16 9.66
C PHE A 56 -15.86 4.20 9.70
N GLU A 57 -16.77 4.39 10.66
CA GLU A 57 -17.96 3.54 10.81
C GLU A 57 -18.88 3.52 9.58
N ASP A 58 -18.83 4.57 8.75
CA ASP A 58 -19.55 4.67 7.48
C ASP A 58 -18.87 3.94 6.31
N GLY A 59 -17.74 3.27 6.59
CA GLY A 59 -16.95 2.55 5.60
C GLY A 59 -16.03 3.44 4.76
N SER A 60 -15.95 4.74 5.01
CA SER A 60 -15.06 5.66 4.29
C SER A 60 -13.67 5.74 4.91
N TYR A 61 -12.69 6.23 4.14
CA TYR A 61 -11.35 6.58 4.58
C TYR A 61 -11.17 8.07 4.86
N HIS A 62 -11.93 8.91 4.20
CA HIS A 62 -11.81 10.38 4.19
C HIS A 62 -10.40 10.87 3.84
N PRO A 63 -9.87 10.58 2.63
CA PRO A 63 -8.49 10.88 2.25
C PRO A 63 -8.14 12.36 2.33
N GLU A 64 -9.07 13.25 1.95
CA GLU A 64 -8.88 14.70 1.93
C GLU A 64 -8.94 15.38 3.32
N ARG A 65 -9.40 14.65 4.36
CA ARG A 65 -9.47 15.19 5.71
C ARG A 65 -8.07 15.33 6.31
N ASN A 66 -7.80 16.44 7.00
CA ASN A 66 -6.54 16.58 7.72
C ASN A 66 -6.42 15.55 8.85
N ILE A 67 -5.24 14.94 8.98
CA ILE A 67 -4.95 14.03 10.07
C ILE A 67 -4.81 14.81 11.39
N GLU A 68 -5.42 14.29 12.44
CA GLU A 68 -5.32 14.84 13.79
C GLU A 68 -4.16 14.24 14.58
N ARG A 69 -3.66 14.96 15.59
CA ARG A 69 -2.54 14.50 16.44
C ARG A 69 -2.87 13.20 17.18
N GLY A 70 -4.12 13.05 17.63
CA GLY A 70 -4.61 11.81 18.24
C GLY A 70 -4.58 10.62 17.30
N GLU A 71 -4.96 10.83 16.04
CA GLU A 71 -4.91 9.81 14.99
C GLU A 71 -3.47 9.45 14.61
N ALA A 72 -2.60 10.44 14.46
CA ALA A 72 -1.19 10.22 14.15
C ALA A 72 -0.50 9.34 15.19
N VAL A 73 -0.72 9.57 16.49
CA VAL A 73 -0.12 8.71 17.53
C VAL A 73 -0.75 7.32 17.60
N LYS A 74 -2.03 7.17 17.23
CA LYS A 74 -2.65 5.84 17.07
C LYS A 74 -1.96 5.06 15.97
N MET A 75 -1.77 5.66 14.78
CA MET A 75 -1.09 5.04 13.66
C MET A 75 0.37 4.71 13.97
N ILE A 76 1.10 5.63 14.62
CA ILE A 76 2.49 5.38 15.06
C ILE A 76 2.55 4.20 16.04
N SER A 77 1.64 4.16 17.02
CA SER A 77 1.59 3.06 17.98
C SER A 77 1.33 1.72 17.29
N ALA A 78 0.40 1.67 16.34
CA ALA A 78 0.13 0.49 15.53
C ALA A 78 1.37 0.08 14.72
N MET A 79 2.00 1.02 14.02
CA MET A 79 3.22 0.81 13.22
C MET A 79 4.36 0.22 14.05
N LEU A 80 4.55 0.66 15.30
CA LEU A 80 5.66 0.22 16.15
C LEU A 80 5.40 -1.11 16.87
N ASN A 81 4.15 -1.54 16.99
CA ASN A 81 3.77 -2.72 17.77
C ASN A 81 3.14 -3.84 16.92
N GLY A 82 3.14 -3.71 15.59
CA GLY A 82 2.64 -4.76 14.69
C GLY A 82 1.12 -4.88 14.65
N GLY A 83 0.41 -3.76 14.82
CA GLY A 83 -1.05 -3.69 14.72
C GLY A 83 -1.71 -2.81 15.80
N ARG A 84 -3.00 -2.52 15.60
CA ARG A 84 -3.78 -1.54 16.38
C ARG A 84 -3.97 -1.85 17.87
N ASP A 85 -4.18 -3.10 18.19
CA ASP A 85 -4.62 -3.51 19.54
C ASP A 85 -3.48 -3.88 20.49
N SER A 86 -2.24 -3.52 20.13
CA SER A 86 -1.04 -3.90 20.91
C SER A 86 -0.70 -2.95 22.05
N VAL A 87 -1.39 -1.82 22.17
CA VAL A 87 -1.15 -0.83 23.23
C VAL A 87 -2.17 -0.98 24.36
N GLN A 88 -1.67 -1.14 25.60
CA GLN A 88 -2.52 -1.35 26.76
C GLN A 88 -3.27 -0.09 27.19
N GLU A 89 -4.51 -0.28 27.65
CA GLU A 89 -5.32 0.79 28.20
C GLU A 89 -4.67 1.40 29.44
N THR A 90 -4.80 2.72 29.59
CA THR A 90 -4.39 3.47 30.77
C THR A 90 -5.48 4.43 31.22
N SER A 91 -5.70 4.49 32.53
CA SER A 91 -6.69 5.37 33.16
C SER A 91 -6.10 6.73 33.59
N THR A 92 -4.80 6.92 33.41
CA THR A 92 -4.12 8.18 33.70
C THR A 92 -3.65 8.87 32.45
N SER A 93 -3.53 10.20 32.49
CA SER A 93 -2.98 10.99 31.40
C SER A 93 -1.96 11.98 31.92
N SER A 94 -0.87 12.12 31.16
CA SER A 94 0.13 13.17 31.34
C SER A 94 -0.39 14.55 30.94
N TYR A 95 -1.56 14.61 30.28
CA TYR A 95 -2.13 15.83 29.71
C TYR A 95 -3.54 16.09 30.23
N THR A 96 -3.89 17.37 30.38
CA THR A 96 -5.15 17.78 30.99
C THR A 96 -6.34 17.82 30.04
N ASP A 97 -6.09 17.77 28.74
CA ASP A 97 -7.08 17.94 27.67
C ASP A 97 -7.39 16.63 26.91
N VAL A 98 -7.12 15.48 27.49
CA VAL A 98 -7.34 14.17 26.85
C VAL A 98 -8.50 13.43 27.53
N LEU A 99 -8.32 13.07 28.82
CA LEU A 99 -9.36 12.37 29.58
C LEU A 99 -10.57 13.28 29.81
N ASN A 100 -11.76 12.69 29.85
CA ASN A 100 -13.05 13.38 29.99
C ASN A 100 -13.43 14.29 28.81
N THR A 101 -12.85 14.04 27.63
CA THR A 101 -13.22 14.67 26.36
C THR A 101 -13.64 13.61 25.35
N ALA A 102 -14.09 14.04 24.16
CA ALA A 102 -14.35 13.14 23.05
C ALA A 102 -13.08 12.37 22.59
N ASP A 103 -11.89 12.90 22.90
CA ASP A 103 -10.60 12.36 22.49
C ASP A 103 -10.01 11.38 23.50
N ALA A 104 -10.74 10.99 24.54
CA ALA A 104 -10.26 10.03 25.56
C ALA A 104 -9.80 8.69 24.97
N TRP A 105 -10.34 8.31 23.82
CA TRP A 105 -9.91 7.12 23.07
C TRP A 105 -8.43 7.14 22.69
N ALA A 106 -7.85 8.32 22.46
CA ALA A 106 -6.46 8.48 22.06
C ALA A 106 -5.48 8.36 23.23
N ASN A 107 -5.95 8.35 24.49
CA ASN A 107 -5.11 8.46 25.67
C ASN A 107 -4.00 7.39 25.71
N LYS A 108 -4.33 6.12 25.51
CA LYS A 108 -3.35 5.03 25.54
C LYS A 108 -2.21 5.22 24.53
N TYR A 109 -2.54 5.71 23.34
CA TYR A 109 -1.57 5.95 22.27
C TYR A 109 -0.71 7.19 22.56
N ILE A 110 -1.31 8.24 23.11
CA ILE A 110 -0.62 9.46 23.55
C ILE A 110 0.40 9.13 24.64
N GLU A 111 -0.01 8.39 25.67
CA GLU A 111 0.88 8.00 26.76
C GLU A 111 2.00 7.08 26.28
N TYR A 112 1.69 6.12 25.40
CA TYR A 112 2.69 5.27 24.75
C TYR A 112 3.73 6.09 23.99
N CYS A 113 3.31 6.96 23.08
CA CYS A 113 4.22 7.77 22.27
C CYS A 113 5.00 8.80 23.12
N THR A 114 4.39 9.31 24.19
CA THR A 114 5.05 10.20 25.16
C THR A 114 6.16 9.48 25.91
N ALA A 115 5.88 8.26 26.40
CA ALA A 115 6.88 7.44 27.11
C ALA A 115 8.07 7.04 26.22
N GLN A 116 7.84 6.90 24.90
CA GLN A 116 8.89 6.64 23.90
C GLN A 116 9.63 7.91 23.46
N GLY A 117 9.22 9.10 23.92
CA GLY A 117 9.80 10.37 23.50
C GLY A 117 9.47 10.80 22.07
N ILE A 118 8.50 10.12 21.41
CA ILE A 118 8.09 10.41 20.03
C ILE A 118 7.32 11.72 19.95
N VAL A 119 6.50 11.99 20.95
CA VAL A 119 5.69 13.21 21.06
C VAL A 119 5.90 13.91 22.39
N SER A 120 5.56 15.19 22.41
CA SER A 120 5.44 16.01 23.61
C SER A 120 4.17 16.87 23.50
N GLY A 121 3.77 17.49 24.63
CA GLY A 121 2.64 18.41 24.65
C GLY A 121 2.91 19.69 23.88
N VAL A 122 1.83 20.45 23.65
CA VAL A 122 1.87 21.76 22.96
C VAL A 122 2.06 22.93 23.94
N GLY A 123 2.42 22.64 25.17
CA GLY A 123 2.53 23.60 26.27
C GLY A 123 1.28 23.65 27.13
N GLY A 124 1.42 24.24 28.35
CA GLY A 124 0.33 24.32 29.32
C GLY A 124 -0.22 22.96 29.75
N ASN A 125 0.60 21.94 29.76
CA ASN A 125 0.22 20.56 30.10
C ASN A 125 -0.89 19.99 29.20
N ARG A 126 -0.94 20.39 27.91
CA ARG A 126 -1.92 19.94 26.91
C ARG A 126 -1.26 19.19 25.79
N PHE A 127 -1.97 18.21 25.23
CA PHE A 127 -1.58 17.46 24.03
C PHE A 127 -2.20 18.00 22.74
N ALA A 128 -3.42 18.53 22.82
CA ALA A 128 -4.26 18.97 21.71
C ALA A 128 -4.56 17.85 20.69
N PRO A 129 -5.24 16.74 21.09
CA PRO A 129 -5.44 15.56 20.26
C PRO A 129 -6.21 15.84 18.95
N ALA A 130 -7.20 16.74 18.97
CA ALA A 130 -7.99 17.12 17.78
C ALA A 130 -7.33 18.17 16.88
N SER A 131 -6.12 18.64 17.20
CA SER A 131 -5.41 19.57 16.32
C SER A 131 -4.79 18.85 15.13
N SER A 132 -4.87 19.45 13.95
CA SER A 132 -4.19 18.93 12.76
C SER A 132 -2.68 18.87 12.93
N VAL A 133 -2.04 17.94 12.21
CA VAL A 133 -0.59 17.76 12.17
C VAL A 133 -0.05 18.29 10.85
N THR A 134 1.07 19.01 10.86
CA THR A 134 1.77 19.37 9.61
C THR A 134 2.69 18.23 9.16
N GLY A 135 3.06 18.22 7.87
CA GLY A 135 3.99 17.22 7.34
C GLY A 135 5.31 17.17 8.10
N THR A 136 5.90 18.34 8.41
CA THR A 136 7.14 18.41 9.22
C THR A 136 6.96 17.88 10.64
N GLN A 137 5.79 18.11 11.26
CA GLN A 137 5.52 17.56 12.61
C GLN A 137 5.39 16.04 12.56
N LEU A 138 4.68 15.47 11.57
CA LEU A 138 4.60 14.03 11.40
C LEU A 138 5.97 13.43 11.08
N ALA A 139 6.76 14.07 10.20
CA ALA A 139 8.13 13.63 9.91
C ALA A 139 8.99 13.52 11.15
N LYS A 140 8.94 14.51 12.05
CA LYS A 140 9.64 14.45 13.35
C LYS A 140 9.22 13.22 14.16
N MET A 141 7.92 12.95 14.27
CA MET A 141 7.42 11.79 15.00
C MET A 141 7.91 10.47 14.37
N LEU A 142 7.88 10.37 13.04
CA LEU A 142 8.33 9.19 12.31
C LEU A 142 9.85 8.99 12.41
N LEU A 143 10.66 10.05 12.31
CA LEU A 143 12.12 9.96 12.49
C LEU A 143 12.48 9.45 13.90
N VAL A 144 11.82 9.97 14.94
CA VAL A 144 12.04 9.47 16.30
C VAL A 144 11.60 8.00 16.42
N SER A 145 10.52 7.61 15.76
CA SER A 145 10.07 6.21 15.68
C SER A 145 11.07 5.28 14.98
N LEU A 146 11.83 5.81 14.01
CA LEU A 146 12.93 5.10 13.36
C LEU A 146 14.20 5.00 14.21
N GLY A 147 14.26 5.73 15.33
CA GLY A 147 15.39 5.72 16.28
C GLY A 147 16.26 6.96 16.24
N TYR A 148 15.90 8.00 15.47
CA TYR A 148 16.61 9.29 15.51
C TYR A 148 16.46 9.94 16.88
N ASN A 149 17.57 10.46 17.42
CA ASN A 149 17.55 11.13 18.73
C ASN A 149 17.21 12.62 18.55
N ALA A 150 16.03 13.02 18.99
CA ALA A 150 15.53 14.37 18.80
C ALA A 150 16.42 15.48 19.41
N VAL A 151 17.20 15.19 20.44
CA VAL A 151 18.15 16.14 21.04
C VAL A 151 19.41 16.24 20.21
N THR A 152 19.98 15.10 19.83
CA THR A 152 21.22 15.03 19.03
C THR A 152 21.05 15.68 17.67
N GLU A 153 19.89 15.42 17.01
CA GLU A 153 19.57 15.97 15.68
C GLU A 153 18.99 17.39 15.74
N GLY A 154 18.83 17.97 16.93
CA GLY A 154 18.33 19.34 17.08
C GLY A 154 16.86 19.52 16.69
N TYR A 155 16.02 18.49 16.91
CA TYR A 155 14.56 18.57 16.68
C TYR A 155 13.81 19.25 17.84
N GLN A 156 14.52 19.62 18.90
CA GLN A 156 13.99 20.28 20.07
C GLN A 156 14.80 21.54 20.37
N ASP A 157 14.14 22.56 20.89
CA ASP A 157 14.75 23.77 21.43
C ASP A 157 15.72 24.51 20.51
N SER A 158 15.54 24.35 19.20
CA SER A 158 16.34 24.99 18.15
C SER A 158 15.44 25.78 17.21
N ASP A 159 15.85 26.99 16.86
CA ASP A 159 15.17 27.80 15.82
C ASP A 159 15.20 27.10 14.43
N ALA A 160 16.12 26.15 14.25
CA ALA A 160 16.31 25.39 13.00
C ALA A 160 15.63 24.01 13.03
N TRP A 161 14.82 23.67 14.02
CA TRP A 161 14.26 22.32 14.15
C TRP A 161 13.52 21.82 12.89
N THR A 162 12.79 22.71 12.23
CA THR A 162 12.07 22.36 10.98
C THR A 162 13.03 22.03 9.84
N VAL A 163 14.15 22.76 9.74
CA VAL A 163 15.18 22.51 8.72
C VAL A 163 15.85 21.17 8.99
N ASN A 164 16.21 20.89 10.22
CA ASN A 164 16.85 19.64 10.60
C ASN A 164 15.94 18.44 10.35
N VAL A 165 14.66 18.51 10.79
CA VAL A 165 13.67 17.47 10.55
C VAL A 165 13.47 17.23 9.05
N ASN A 166 13.27 18.29 8.25
CA ASN A 166 13.04 18.13 6.82
C ASN A 166 14.26 17.57 6.09
N THR A 167 15.47 17.95 6.50
CA THR A 167 16.71 17.37 5.93
C THR A 167 16.79 15.87 6.18
N ASP A 168 16.55 15.45 7.41
CA ASP A 168 16.62 14.03 7.78
C ASP A 168 15.45 13.24 7.21
N ALA A 169 14.26 13.85 7.10
CA ALA A 169 13.10 13.23 6.45
C ALA A 169 13.36 12.94 4.96
N VAL A 170 13.98 13.88 4.23
CA VAL A 170 14.40 13.65 2.83
C VAL A 170 15.42 12.52 2.77
N ASN A 171 16.46 12.56 3.62
CA ASN A 171 17.51 11.55 3.66
C ASN A 171 16.99 10.15 4.02
N ALA A 172 16.00 10.07 4.91
CA ALA A 172 15.33 8.83 5.29
C ALA A 172 14.28 8.35 4.27
N GLY A 173 13.97 9.17 3.25
CA GLY A 173 13.00 8.87 2.21
C GLY A 173 11.53 9.06 2.64
N LEU A 174 11.27 9.77 3.76
CA LEU A 174 9.89 9.95 4.26
C LEU A 174 9.00 10.77 3.34
N TYR A 175 9.59 11.62 2.49
CA TYR A 175 8.87 12.49 1.56
C TYR A 175 8.83 11.94 0.11
N LYS A 176 9.24 10.70 -0.09
CA LYS A 176 9.14 10.05 -1.40
C LYS A 176 7.68 10.03 -1.86
N GLU A 177 7.44 10.39 -3.12
CA GLU A 177 6.10 10.51 -3.73
C GLU A 177 5.19 11.59 -3.11
N LEU A 178 5.78 12.56 -2.40
CA LEU A 178 5.11 13.72 -1.81
C LEU A 178 5.85 15.03 -2.16
N GLU A 179 6.54 15.07 -3.29
CA GLU A 179 7.40 16.19 -3.70
C GLU A 179 6.61 17.49 -3.88
N ASP A 180 5.31 17.42 -4.24
CA ASP A 180 4.43 18.56 -4.46
C ASP A 180 3.62 18.95 -3.19
N VAL A 181 3.79 18.26 -2.06
CA VAL A 181 3.06 18.51 -0.82
C VAL A 181 3.77 19.57 0.04
N ASP A 182 3.03 20.59 0.49
CA ASP A 182 3.55 21.58 1.44
C ASP A 182 3.64 20.99 2.85
N MET A 183 4.83 20.54 3.24
CA MET A 183 5.09 19.95 4.56
C MET A 183 4.93 20.92 5.73
N SER A 184 4.79 22.23 5.48
CA SER A 184 4.51 23.23 6.51
C SER A 184 3.00 23.38 6.80
N ALA A 185 2.15 22.92 5.90
CA ALA A 185 0.69 22.93 6.03
C ALA A 185 0.17 21.70 6.80
N ALA A 186 -1.11 21.76 7.18
CA ALA A 186 -1.82 20.60 7.73
C ALA A 186 -1.87 19.48 6.69
N LEU A 187 -1.45 18.29 7.09
CA LEU A 187 -1.34 17.14 6.19
C LEU A 187 -2.68 16.42 6.06
N THR A 188 -3.00 15.95 4.86
CA THR A 188 -4.17 15.10 4.64
C THR A 188 -3.95 13.69 5.21
N ARG A 189 -5.02 12.94 5.41
CA ARG A 189 -4.92 11.53 5.82
C ARG A 189 -4.28 10.67 4.72
N ASP A 190 -4.49 11.04 3.46
CA ASP A 190 -3.91 10.36 2.31
C ASP A 190 -2.39 10.54 2.24
N ASP A 191 -1.92 11.79 2.34
CA ASP A 191 -0.48 12.08 2.38
C ASP A 191 0.19 11.51 3.63
N ALA A 192 -0.53 11.50 4.77
CA ALA A 192 -0.03 10.86 5.98
C ALA A 192 0.19 9.35 5.77
N ALA A 193 -0.73 8.64 5.10
CA ALA A 193 -0.56 7.23 4.77
C ALA A 193 0.70 6.99 3.94
N GLN A 194 0.98 7.85 2.96
CA GLN A 194 2.21 7.78 2.17
C GLN A 194 3.46 7.95 3.06
N MET A 195 3.45 8.89 3.99
CA MET A 195 4.56 9.05 4.93
C MET A 195 4.74 7.83 5.86
N PHE A 196 3.65 7.21 6.31
CA PHE A 196 3.73 5.97 7.11
C PHE A 196 4.29 4.81 6.29
N TRP A 197 3.86 4.63 5.05
CA TRP A 197 4.39 3.62 4.16
C TRP A 197 5.89 3.82 3.88
N ASN A 198 6.30 5.06 3.64
CA ASN A 198 7.71 5.41 3.47
C ASN A 198 8.52 5.12 4.74
N ALA A 199 7.98 5.41 5.92
CA ALA A 199 8.63 5.11 7.19
C ALA A 199 8.80 3.62 7.44
N LEU A 200 7.84 2.78 7.05
CA LEU A 200 7.96 1.32 7.13
C LEU A 200 9.12 0.79 6.27
N GLN A 201 9.36 1.40 5.12
CA GLN A 201 10.45 1.03 4.20
C GLN A 201 11.79 1.67 4.59
N ALA A 202 11.80 2.67 5.48
CA ALA A 202 13.01 3.32 5.94
C ALA A 202 13.79 2.43 6.92
N LYS A 203 15.12 2.52 6.86
CA LYS A 203 16.01 1.82 7.80
C LYS A 203 15.95 2.45 9.18
N THR A 204 15.89 1.63 10.21
CA THR A 204 16.02 2.09 11.59
C THR A 204 17.44 2.53 11.92
N VAL A 205 17.57 3.45 12.87
CA VAL A 205 18.81 4.07 13.29
C VAL A 205 19.11 3.71 14.75
N LYS A 206 20.38 3.45 15.04
CA LYS A 206 20.89 3.28 16.40
C LYS A 206 22.17 4.08 16.56
N TYR A 207 22.22 4.92 17.60
CA TYR A 207 23.44 5.66 17.94
C TYR A 207 24.43 4.75 18.63
N LEU A 208 25.67 4.80 18.21
CA LEU A 208 26.76 4.10 18.87
C LEU A 208 27.08 4.83 20.17
N THR A 209 27.39 4.06 21.20
CA THR A 209 27.69 4.61 22.56
C THR A 209 29.08 5.20 22.67
N ASP A 210 29.89 5.13 21.57
CA ASP A 210 31.14 5.81 21.48
C ASP A 210 30.94 7.34 21.34
N SER A 211 31.89 8.14 21.73
CA SER A 211 31.83 9.60 21.73
C SER A 211 31.79 10.23 20.32
N THR A 212 31.61 9.44 19.25
CA THR A 212 31.68 9.90 17.85
C THR A 212 30.34 10.39 17.32
N GLY A 213 29.21 10.04 17.97
CA GLY A 213 27.88 10.30 17.45
C GLY A 213 27.55 9.52 16.17
N ALA A 214 28.36 8.52 15.84
CA ALA A 214 28.13 7.67 14.67
C ALA A 214 26.86 6.83 14.84
N ILE A 215 26.16 6.61 13.74
CA ILE A 215 24.94 5.81 13.68
C ILE A 215 25.20 4.48 13.00
N GLU A 216 24.49 3.45 13.44
CA GLU A 216 24.39 2.14 12.80
C GLU A 216 23.02 2.01 12.17
N TRP A 217 22.98 1.61 10.89
CA TRP A 217 21.73 1.37 10.17
C TRP A 217 21.24 -0.04 10.43
N GLY A 218 20.00 -0.15 10.91
CA GLY A 218 19.33 -1.41 11.12
C GLY A 218 18.56 -1.92 9.89
N LYS A 219 17.72 -2.90 10.14
CA LYS A 219 16.68 -3.34 9.19
C LYS A 219 15.66 -2.22 8.96
N THR A 220 14.87 -2.34 7.89
CA THR A 220 13.68 -1.50 7.72
C THR A 220 12.70 -1.72 8.88
N LEU A 221 11.82 -0.74 9.12
CA LEU A 221 10.82 -0.90 10.16
C LEU A 221 9.85 -2.04 9.82
N LEU A 222 9.53 -2.20 8.54
CA LEU A 222 8.70 -3.30 8.02
C LEU A 222 9.28 -4.67 8.37
N GLU A 223 10.56 -4.88 8.07
CA GLU A 223 11.25 -6.13 8.42
C GLU A 223 11.37 -6.33 9.95
N LYS A 224 11.66 -5.25 10.70
CA LYS A 224 11.93 -5.33 12.13
C LYS A 224 10.69 -5.64 12.95
N VAL A 225 9.55 -5.02 12.62
CA VAL A 225 8.32 -5.11 13.41
C VAL A 225 7.40 -6.20 12.90
N TYR A 226 7.24 -6.28 11.58
CA TYR A 226 6.25 -7.17 10.96
C TYR A 226 6.85 -8.48 10.45
N ASN A 227 8.19 -8.57 10.38
CA ASN A 227 8.89 -9.64 9.67
C ASN A 227 8.41 -9.75 8.21
N ALA A 228 8.04 -8.62 7.61
CA ALA A 228 7.48 -8.50 6.27
C ALA A 228 8.42 -7.78 5.31
N TYR A 229 8.20 -7.99 4.03
CA TYR A 229 8.97 -7.39 2.95
C TYR A 229 8.09 -7.24 1.71
N THR A 230 8.53 -6.45 0.74
CA THR A 230 7.87 -6.32 -0.55
C THR A 230 8.67 -7.00 -1.65
N VAL A 231 7.96 -7.60 -2.60
CA VAL A 231 8.53 -8.16 -3.84
C VAL A 231 7.74 -7.64 -5.01
N GLU A 232 8.46 -7.22 -6.05
CA GLU A 232 7.87 -6.80 -7.31
C GLU A 232 8.19 -7.83 -8.38
N GLY A 233 7.22 -8.13 -9.24
CA GLY A 233 7.41 -9.06 -10.33
C GLY A 233 6.13 -9.40 -11.05
N ILE A 234 6.25 -10.24 -12.07
CA ILE A 234 5.07 -10.71 -12.83
C ILE A 234 4.47 -11.91 -12.09
N LEU A 235 3.15 -11.88 -11.91
CA LEU A 235 2.39 -13.03 -11.41
C LEU A 235 2.26 -14.07 -12.53
N THR A 236 3.07 -15.12 -12.46
CA THR A 236 3.25 -16.09 -13.57
C THR A 236 2.50 -17.39 -13.40
N ALA A 237 2.11 -17.74 -12.19
CA ALA A 237 1.36 -18.96 -11.92
C ALA A 237 0.38 -18.76 -10.75
N ILE A 238 -0.72 -19.50 -10.80
CA ILE A 238 -1.76 -19.55 -9.79
C ILE A 238 -2.16 -21.00 -9.63
N ASP A 239 -2.11 -21.50 -8.40
CA ASP A 239 -2.68 -22.77 -8.01
C ASP A 239 -3.69 -22.55 -6.87
N TYR A 240 -4.76 -23.35 -6.83
CA TYR A 240 -5.78 -23.27 -5.79
C TYR A 240 -6.01 -24.65 -5.19
N ASN A 241 -5.77 -24.75 -3.90
CA ASN A 241 -6.01 -25.95 -3.13
C ASN A 241 -7.42 -25.92 -2.55
N VAL A 242 -8.30 -26.82 -3.06
CA VAL A 242 -9.72 -26.91 -2.66
C VAL A 242 -9.88 -27.39 -1.21
N ASP A 243 -8.93 -28.19 -0.71
CA ASP A 243 -9.02 -28.77 0.64
C ASP A 243 -8.65 -27.76 1.74
N THR A 244 -7.70 -26.84 1.45
CA THR A 244 -7.27 -25.79 2.39
C THR A 244 -7.89 -24.43 2.10
N GLU A 245 -8.56 -24.28 0.96
CA GLU A 245 -9.10 -23.00 0.46
C GLU A 245 -8.02 -21.92 0.28
N GLU A 246 -6.79 -22.33 -0.06
CA GLU A 246 -5.64 -21.45 -0.25
C GLU A 246 -5.23 -21.35 -1.70
N TYR A 247 -4.80 -20.16 -2.09
CA TYR A 247 -4.13 -19.89 -3.35
C TYR A 247 -2.62 -19.93 -3.15
N THR A 248 -1.91 -20.39 -4.17
CA THR A 248 -0.45 -20.27 -4.29
C THR A 248 -0.16 -19.43 -5.53
N TYR A 249 0.50 -18.31 -5.35
CA TYR A 249 0.89 -17.37 -6.41
C TYR A 249 2.39 -17.40 -6.62
N THR A 250 2.84 -17.50 -7.88
CA THR A 250 4.26 -17.39 -8.23
C THR A 250 4.57 -16.00 -8.77
N VAL A 251 5.42 -15.26 -8.07
CA VAL A 251 5.90 -13.94 -8.47
C VAL A 251 7.42 -13.93 -8.44
N ASP A 252 8.05 -13.52 -9.55
CA ASP A 252 9.52 -13.54 -9.74
C ASP A 252 10.16 -14.91 -9.39
N GLY A 253 9.46 -16.02 -9.71
CA GLY A 253 9.90 -17.40 -9.47
C GLY A 253 9.80 -17.88 -8.02
N LYS A 254 9.23 -17.08 -7.12
CA LYS A 254 8.96 -17.46 -5.73
C LYS A 254 7.47 -17.64 -5.50
N GLU A 255 7.11 -18.65 -4.72
CA GLU A 255 5.73 -18.98 -4.35
C GLU A 255 5.31 -18.27 -3.06
N TYR A 256 4.05 -17.79 -3.05
CA TYR A 256 3.40 -17.16 -1.91
C TYR A 256 2.01 -17.74 -1.73
N THR A 257 1.64 -18.07 -0.50
CA THR A 257 0.31 -18.61 -0.16
C THR A 257 -0.58 -17.54 0.45
N THR A 258 -1.88 -17.63 0.21
CA THR A 258 -2.89 -16.77 0.84
C THR A 258 -4.28 -17.36 0.67
N THR A 259 -5.21 -17.00 1.55
CA THR A 259 -6.63 -17.33 1.39
C THR A 259 -7.39 -16.38 0.48
N GLN A 260 -6.73 -15.31 -0.01
CA GLN A 260 -7.35 -14.28 -0.83
C GLN A 260 -7.19 -14.57 -2.31
N ASP A 261 -8.25 -14.26 -3.08
CA ASP A 261 -8.26 -14.44 -4.53
C ASP A 261 -7.72 -13.20 -5.25
N PHE A 262 -6.48 -13.29 -5.71
CA PHE A 262 -5.83 -12.32 -6.58
C PHE A 262 -5.69 -12.84 -8.03
N SER A 263 -6.45 -13.83 -8.42
CA SER A 263 -6.33 -14.48 -9.74
C SER A 263 -6.56 -13.50 -10.90
N ALA A 264 -7.32 -12.44 -10.69
CA ALA A 264 -7.51 -11.37 -11.68
C ALA A 264 -6.21 -10.63 -12.05
N LEU A 265 -5.16 -10.74 -11.22
CA LEU A 265 -3.84 -10.12 -11.45
C LEU A 265 -2.87 -11.01 -12.23
N PHE A 266 -3.32 -12.17 -12.71
CA PHE A 266 -2.46 -13.06 -13.49
C PHE A 266 -1.84 -12.35 -14.69
N ALA A 267 -0.55 -12.60 -14.93
CA ALA A 267 0.28 -11.98 -15.95
C ALA A 267 0.51 -10.46 -15.79
N MET A 268 0.15 -9.88 -14.64
CA MET A 268 0.41 -8.47 -14.35
C MET A 268 1.70 -8.31 -13.56
N ASN A 269 2.32 -7.13 -13.70
CA ASN A 269 3.39 -6.72 -12.82
C ASN A 269 2.78 -6.25 -11.49
N VAL A 270 3.12 -6.95 -10.42
CA VAL A 270 2.51 -6.77 -9.11
C VAL A 270 3.55 -6.49 -8.03
N THR A 271 3.12 -5.82 -6.98
CA THR A 271 3.83 -5.78 -5.69
C THR A 271 3.12 -6.72 -4.72
N VAL A 272 3.87 -7.63 -4.14
CA VAL A 272 3.44 -8.51 -3.05
C VAL A 272 3.99 -7.96 -1.74
N LEU A 273 3.12 -7.70 -0.79
CA LEU A 273 3.50 -7.54 0.61
C LEU A 273 3.47 -8.95 1.24
N ALA A 274 4.64 -9.46 1.59
CA ALA A 274 4.80 -10.81 2.07
C ALA A 274 5.36 -10.85 3.50
N LYS A 275 4.92 -11.84 4.25
CA LYS A 275 5.49 -12.22 5.54
C LYS A 275 5.81 -13.70 5.49
N ASP A 276 7.07 -14.05 5.69
CA ASP A 276 7.58 -15.38 5.38
C ASP A 276 7.22 -15.75 3.91
N ASP A 277 6.42 -16.76 3.65
CA ASP A 277 5.92 -17.13 2.33
C ASP A 277 4.41 -16.88 2.17
N GLU A 278 3.79 -16.15 3.10
CA GLU A 278 2.40 -15.72 3.03
C GLU A 278 2.29 -14.36 2.33
N ALA A 279 1.41 -14.25 1.33
CA ALA A 279 1.06 -12.96 0.74
C ALA A 279 -0.05 -12.31 1.57
N LEU A 280 0.29 -11.23 2.27
CA LEU A 280 -0.67 -10.39 3.01
C LEU A 280 -1.49 -9.52 2.05
N LEU A 281 -0.87 -9.09 0.95
CA LEU A 281 -1.48 -8.27 -0.08
C LEU A 281 -0.75 -8.49 -1.41
N VAL A 282 -1.51 -8.59 -2.51
CA VAL A 282 -0.98 -8.53 -3.88
C VAL A 282 -1.71 -7.40 -4.61
N ARG A 283 -0.98 -6.50 -5.22
CA ARG A 283 -1.55 -5.36 -5.95
C ARG A 283 -0.79 -5.07 -7.24
N ILE A 284 -1.46 -4.41 -8.18
CA ILE A 284 -0.83 -3.97 -9.42
C ILE A 284 0.15 -2.84 -9.11
N ASN A 285 1.34 -2.88 -9.70
CA ASN A 285 2.31 -1.81 -9.59
C ASN A 285 1.78 -0.50 -10.14
N LYS A 286 2.23 0.61 -9.55
CA LYS A 286 1.87 1.97 -9.98
C LYS A 286 2.24 2.18 -11.46
N GLY A 287 1.29 2.64 -12.25
CA GLY A 287 1.46 2.83 -13.70
C GLY A 287 1.07 1.63 -14.56
N GLY A 288 0.72 0.48 -13.97
CA GLY A 288 0.09 -0.63 -14.68
C GLY A 288 -1.34 -0.25 -15.09
N VAL A 289 -1.65 -0.37 -16.37
CA VAL A 289 -3.02 -0.21 -16.89
C VAL A 289 -3.57 -1.58 -17.25
N VAL A 290 -4.73 -1.93 -16.68
CA VAL A 290 -5.47 -3.12 -17.07
C VAL A 290 -6.43 -2.75 -18.19
N VAL A 291 -6.19 -3.31 -19.37
CA VAL A 291 -7.08 -3.13 -20.53
C VAL A 291 -7.79 -4.45 -20.80
N SER A 292 -9.12 -4.44 -20.70
CA SER A 292 -9.95 -5.56 -21.10
C SER A 292 -10.48 -5.32 -22.51
N ALA A 293 -10.18 -6.23 -23.42
CA ALA A 293 -10.64 -6.14 -24.81
C ALA A 293 -11.02 -7.52 -25.34
N ASN A 294 -11.87 -7.55 -26.38
CA ASN A 294 -12.06 -8.78 -27.15
C ASN A 294 -10.87 -8.95 -28.12
N ILE A 295 -10.58 -10.18 -28.50
CA ILE A 295 -9.51 -10.49 -29.47
C ILE A 295 -9.62 -9.67 -30.74
N GLY A 296 -10.86 -9.44 -31.24
CA GLY A 296 -11.11 -8.65 -32.44
C GLY A 296 -10.81 -7.16 -32.31
N ASP A 297 -10.60 -6.69 -31.11
CA ASP A 297 -10.30 -5.28 -30.80
C ASP A 297 -8.79 -5.01 -30.71
N ILE A 298 -7.97 -6.08 -30.83
CA ILE A 298 -6.52 -6.00 -30.85
C ILE A 298 -6.06 -5.95 -32.31
N SER A 299 -5.52 -4.82 -32.72
CA SER A 299 -5.14 -4.58 -34.12
C SER A 299 -3.65 -4.80 -34.40
N ASP A 300 -2.79 -4.63 -33.39
CA ASP A 300 -1.37 -4.89 -33.52
C ASP A 300 -0.82 -5.48 -32.22
N MET A 301 -0.31 -6.72 -32.32
CA MET A 301 0.36 -7.42 -31.22
C MET A 301 1.86 -7.56 -31.46
N GLY A 302 2.36 -7.01 -32.55
CA GLY A 302 3.74 -7.19 -32.98
C GLY A 302 4.09 -8.62 -33.41
N ASP A 303 5.34 -8.85 -33.77
CA ASP A 303 5.90 -10.16 -34.07
C ASP A 303 6.83 -10.58 -32.91
N LYS A 304 6.74 -11.83 -32.45
CA LYS A 304 7.59 -12.38 -31.39
C LYS A 304 9.11 -12.20 -31.61
N ASN A 305 9.51 -11.99 -32.87
CA ASN A 305 10.92 -11.81 -33.24
C ASN A 305 11.36 -10.35 -33.22
N ASP A 306 10.44 -9.40 -33.13
CA ASP A 306 10.72 -7.96 -33.22
C ASP A 306 10.70 -7.21 -31.90
N HIS A 307 10.49 -7.88 -30.77
CA HIS A 307 10.51 -7.30 -29.42
C HIS A 307 9.71 -6.00 -29.30
N PHE A 308 8.43 -6.03 -29.67
CA PHE A 308 7.57 -4.85 -29.59
C PHE A 308 7.34 -4.42 -28.14
N ASN A 309 7.44 -3.13 -27.94
CA ASN A 309 7.18 -2.49 -26.64
C ASN A 309 5.74 -1.98 -26.55
N THR A 310 4.90 -2.23 -27.56
CA THR A 310 3.54 -1.68 -27.65
C THR A 310 2.56 -2.69 -28.20
N ILE A 311 1.30 -2.54 -27.78
CA ILE A 311 0.14 -3.26 -28.28
C ILE A 311 -0.95 -2.25 -28.60
N GLU A 312 -1.66 -2.41 -29.72
CA GLU A 312 -2.80 -1.56 -30.05
C GLU A 312 -4.10 -2.30 -29.73
N VAL A 313 -4.94 -1.69 -28.90
CA VAL A 313 -6.22 -2.21 -28.45
C VAL A 313 -7.29 -1.15 -28.64
N ASN A 314 -8.36 -1.41 -29.37
CA ASN A 314 -9.43 -0.45 -29.69
C ASN A 314 -8.92 0.85 -30.32
N GLY A 315 -7.80 0.81 -31.06
CA GLY A 315 -7.20 1.98 -31.69
C GLY A 315 -6.35 2.84 -30.73
N GLU A 316 -6.15 2.42 -29.49
CA GLU A 316 -5.24 3.04 -28.54
C GLU A 316 -3.99 2.19 -28.39
N THR A 317 -2.81 2.84 -28.40
CA THR A 317 -1.52 2.18 -28.26
C THR A 317 -1.09 2.16 -26.80
N TYR A 318 -0.87 0.96 -26.26
CA TYR A 318 -0.37 0.74 -24.90
C TYR A 318 1.08 0.30 -24.94
N ARG A 319 1.88 0.83 -24.05
CA ARG A 319 3.26 0.40 -23.89
C ARG A 319 3.31 -0.80 -22.95
N LEU A 320 3.96 -1.88 -23.40
CA LEU A 320 4.22 -3.04 -22.57
C LEU A 320 5.38 -2.74 -21.62
N ASP A 321 5.28 -3.21 -20.38
CA ASP A 321 6.37 -3.10 -19.42
C ASP A 321 7.54 -3.99 -19.86
N ASN A 322 8.70 -3.38 -20.09
CA ASN A 322 9.92 -4.07 -20.52
C ASN A 322 10.63 -4.84 -19.40
N THR A 323 10.09 -4.86 -18.20
CA THR A 323 10.66 -5.62 -17.08
C THR A 323 10.41 -7.12 -17.20
N ALA A 324 9.52 -7.56 -18.11
CA ALA A 324 9.42 -8.96 -18.49
C ALA A 324 10.76 -9.41 -19.12
N LYS A 325 11.63 -9.99 -18.30
CA LYS A 325 12.95 -10.48 -18.70
C LYS A 325 12.89 -11.63 -19.69
N ASP A 326 11.71 -12.15 -19.95
CA ASP A 326 11.47 -13.31 -20.78
C ASP A 326 10.27 -13.12 -21.71
N TRP A 327 10.53 -12.66 -22.93
CA TRP A 327 9.55 -12.51 -23.98
C TRP A 327 8.85 -13.82 -24.35
N ASP A 328 9.55 -14.95 -24.26
CA ASP A 328 8.98 -16.24 -24.56
C ASP A 328 7.92 -16.61 -23.51
N THR A 329 8.14 -16.27 -22.26
CA THR A 329 7.13 -16.41 -21.19
C THR A 329 5.95 -15.47 -21.42
N PHE A 330 6.19 -14.19 -21.73
CA PHE A 330 5.11 -13.24 -22.06
C PHE A 330 4.27 -13.73 -23.25
N TRP A 331 4.90 -14.15 -24.36
CA TRP A 331 4.20 -14.67 -25.51
C TRP A 331 3.45 -15.97 -25.22
N SER A 332 3.98 -16.86 -24.43
CA SER A 332 3.30 -18.09 -24.03
C SER A 332 2.05 -17.80 -23.20
N ILE A 333 2.09 -16.76 -22.36
CA ILE A 333 0.96 -16.29 -21.57
C ILE A 333 -0.04 -15.51 -22.42
N ALA A 334 0.42 -14.56 -23.23
CA ALA A 334 -0.44 -13.67 -24.02
C ALA A 334 -1.05 -14.35 -25.25
N CYS A 335 -0.31 -15.24 -25.91
CA CYS A 335 -0.71 -15.88 -27.17
C CYS A 335 -1.12 -17.35 -27.04
N GLY A 336 -0.99 -17.96 -25.84
CA GLY A 336 -1.47 -19.31 -25.55
C GLY A 336 -1.02 -20.35 -26.57
N TYR A 337 0.24 -20.73 -26.54
CA TYR A 337 0.63 -21.97 -27.16
C TYR A 337 0.27 -23.11 -26.21
N ASN A 338 -0.62 -24.02 -26.64
CA ASN A 338 -0.79 -25.25 -25.91
C ASN A 338 0.49 -26.10 -26.03
N GLN A 339 0.63 -27.09 -25.15
CA GLN A 339 1.78 -28.03 -25.17
C GLN A 339 1.96 -28.82 -26.49
N TYR A 340 1.06 -28.65 -27.45
CA TYR A 340 1.06 -29.30 -28.79
C TYR A 340 1.43 -28.32 -29.93
N GLY A 341 1.77 -27.04 -29.58
CA GLY A 341 2.19 -26.04 -30.57
C GLY A 341 1.03 -25.48 -31.41
N GLU A 342 -0.22 -25.68 -30.99
CA GLU A 342 -1.38 -25.08 -31.66
C GLU A 342 -1.64 -23.70 -31.08
N GLN A 343 -1.80 -22.70 -31.97
CA GLN A 343 -2.19 -21.33 -31.59
C GLN A 343 -3.63 -21.35 -31.06
N GLY A 344 -3.77 -21.19 -29.75
CA GLY A 344 -5.03 -20.89 -29.10
C GLY A 344 -4.87 -19.61 -28.33
N PHE A 345 -5.75 -18.64 -28.54
CA PHE A 345 -5.83 -17.48 -27.67
C PHE A 345 -6.36 -17.93 -26.30
N TRP A 346 -5.49 -17.95 -25.32
CA TRP A 346 -5.91 -18.03 -23.94
C TRP A 346 -6.30 -16.62 -23.53
N GLY A 347 -7.58 -16.38 -23.39
CA GLY A 347 -8.05 -15.14 -22.82
C GLY A 347 -7.40 -14.96 -21.44
N PHE A 348 -7.01 -13.74 -21.12
CA PHE A 348 -6.70 -13.38 -19.75
C PHE A 348 -7.81 -13.90 -18.83
N PRO A 349 -7.51 -14.36 -17.60
CA PRO A 349 -8.52 -14.75 -16.64
C PRO A 349 -9.53 -13.62 -16.49
N GLY A 350 -10.75 -13.83 -16.95
CA GLY A 350 -11.78 -12.80 -17.10
C GLY A 350 -12.45 -12.78 -18.48
N ALA A 351 -11.78 -13.19 -19.52
CA ALA A 351 -12.35 -13.29 -20.88
C ALA A 351 -12.76 -14.73 -21.24
N GLY A 352 -13.54 -15.39 -20.40
CA GLY A 352 -14.43 -16.52 -20.68
C GLY A 352 -14.14 -17.48 -21.84
N ALA A 353 -12.90 -17.85 -22.08
CA ALA A 353 -12.54 -18.89 -23.02
C ALA A 353 -11.79 -20.00 -22.29
N ARG A 354 -12.55 -20.91 -21.68
CA ARG A 354 -12.05 -22.24 -21.31
C ARG A 354 -12.38 -23.19 -22.47
N HIS A 355 -11.41 -23.90 -22.94
CA HIS A 355 -11.60 -25.19 -23.59
C HIS A 355 -11.01 -26.29 -22.73
#